data_2af04693559af6a7f5578e7923cb1b07
#
_entry.id   2af04693559af6a7f5578e7923cb1b07
#
_cell.length_a   1.000
_cell.length_b   1.000
_cell.length_c   1.000
_cell.angle_alpha   90.00
_cell.angle_beta   90.00
_cell.angle_gamma   90.00
#
_symmetry.space_group_name_H-M   'P 1'
#
loop_
_entity.id
_entity.type
_entity.pdbx_description
1 polymer ?
#
loop_
_entity_poly.entity_id
_entity_poly.type
_entity_poly.pdbx_seq_one_letter_code
_entity_poly.pdbx_strand_id
1 'polypeptide(L)'
;MMPTIYFTGSLFSAGVTEIYNEGKDHIGYLDLKSAFTSSLDILNTKEEITLSGGFRFFSRTWVISQPTEEVGEVKQRFSFFAKKFEYEAFGRGFYTIESEAFSRQYEIYDEQEQVVAQFNRTDGFFESAAAAFCLTNHSSALSEDELNAVIMGVNMIQKRNSSGGAAGAAAT
;
A
#
# COMPACT_ATOMS: atom_id res chain seq x y z
N MET A 1 -20.77 7.11 -3.85
CA MET A 1 -20.19 5.88 -4.39
C MET A 1 -18.83 5.67 -3.78
N MET A 2 -18.55 4.50 -3.27
CA MET A 2 -17.28 4.15 -2.63
C MET A 2 -16.52 3.24 -3.59
N PRO A 3 -15.58 3.78 -4.38
CA PRO A 3 -14.86 2.97 -5.34
C PRO A 3 -14.04 1.89 -4.64
N THR A 4 -14.17 0.67 -5.13
CA THR A 4 -13.42 -0.49 -4.65
C THR A 4 -12.61 -1.07 -5.79
N ILE A 5 -11.32 -1.32 -5.53
CA ILE A 5 -10.44 -1.98 -6.49
C ILE A 5 -9.99 -3.33 -5.93
N TYR A 6 -9.71 -4.26 -6.83
CA TYR A 6 -9.39 -5.65 -6.52
C TYR A 6 -8.06 -6.07 -7.11
N PHE A 7 -7.34 -6.90 -6.38
CA PHE A 7 -6.02 -7.43 -6.73
C PHE A 7 -5.99 -8.93 -6.59
N THR A 8 -5.19 -9.60 -7.40
CA THR A 8 -4.90 -11.03 -7.21
C THR A 8 -4.05 -11.27 -5.97
N GLY A 9 -3.99 -12.52 -5.50
CA GLY A 9 -3.23 -12.91 -4.32
C GLY A 9 -1.72 -12.70 -4.42
N SER A 10 -1.19 -12.36 -5.59
CA SER A 10 0.24 -12.08 -5.81
C SER A 10 0.66 -10.64 -5.47
N LEU A 11 -0.26 -9.79 -5.02
CA LEU A 11 -0.03 -8.35 -4.79
C LEU A 11 1.24 -8.03 -3.98
N PHE A 12 1.56 -8.84 -2.97
CA PHE A 12 2.72 -8.60 -2.10
C PHE A 12 3.99 -9.33 -2.55
N SER A 13 3.97 -9.94 -3.72
CA SER A 13 5.11 -10.62 -4.33
C SER A 13 5.69 -9.78 -5.47
N ALA A 14 7.01 -9.88 -5.69
CA ALA A 14 7.65 -9.21 -6.82
C ALA A 14 7.01 -9.64 -8.13
N GLY A 15 6.83 -8.69 -9.04
CA GLY A 15 6.20 -8.87 -10.34
C GLY A 15 4.99 -7.99 -10.55
N VAL A 16 4.28 -8.24 -11.62
CA VAL A 16 3.12 -7.46 -12.04
C VAL A 16 1.83 -8.10 -11.54
N THR A 17 1.00 -7.29 -10.90
CA THR A 17 -0.36 -7.64 -10.47
C THR A 17 -1.35 -6.77 -11.21
N GLU A 18 -2.39 -7.37 -11.76
CA GLU A 18 -3.46 -6.64 -12.44
C GLU A 18 -4.45 -6.06 -11.41
N ILE A 19 -4.98 -4.88 -11.72
CA ILE A 19 -5.96 -4.16 -10.90
C ILE A 19 -7.30 -4.16 -11.63
N TYR A 20 -8.36 -4.48 -10.89
CA TYR A 20 -9.73 -4.58 -11.42
C TYR A 20 -10.69 -3.69 -10.63
N ASN A 21 -11.74 -3.22 -11.28
CA ASN A 21 -12.86 -2.55 -10.62
C ASN A 21 -13.91 -3.58 -10.13
N GLU A 22 -15.00 -3.10 -9.52
CA GLU A 22 -16.11 -3.93 -9.06
C GLU A 22 -16.81 -4.69 -10.20
N GLY A 23 -16.79 -4.13 -11.41
CA GLY A 23 -17.35 -4.76 -12.61
C GLY A 23 -16.46 -5.83 -13.21
N LYS A 24 -15.30 -6.11 -12.60
CA LYS A 24 -14.27 -7.01 -13.12
C LYS A 24 -13.60 -6.51 -14.40
N ASP A 25 -13.68 -5.21 -14.67
CA ASP A 25 -12.91 -4.62 -15.76
C ASP A 25 -11.48 -4.38 -15.28
N HIS A 26 -10.54 -4.70 -16.14
CA HIS A 26 -9.14 -4.41 -15.90
C HIS A 26 -8.89 -2.91 -16.02
N ILE A 27 -8.32 -2.28 -14.97
CA ILE A 27 -8.15 -0.84 -14.89
C ILE A 27 -6.69 -0.40 -14.76
N GLY A 28 -5.76 -1.31 -14.55
CA GLY A 28 -4.34 -0.99 -14.46
C GLY A 28 -3.50 -2.11 -13.89
N TYR A 29 -2.26 -1.77 -13.58
CA TYR A 29 -1.25 -2.71 -13.08
C TYR A 29 -0.51 -2.14 -11.87
N LEU A 30 -0.07 -3.02 -10.99
CA LEU A 30 0.92 -2.73 -9.97
C LEU A 30 2.16 -3.57 -10.26
N ASP A 31 3.29 -2.93 -10.51
CA ASP A 31 4.56 -3.57 -10.75
C ASP A 31 5.49 -3.39 -9.54
N LEU A 32 5.58 -4.44 -8.72
CA LEU A 32 6.51 -4.49 -7.60
C LEU A 32 7.87 -4.96 -8.13
N LYS A 33 8.83 -4.04 -8.26
CA LYS A 33 10.08 -4.26 -8.99
C LYS A 33 10.94 -5.39 -8.44
N SER A 34 11.23 -5.38 -7.13
CA SER A 34 11.90 -6.51 -6.50
C SER A 34 11.80 -6.43 -4.98
N ALA A 35 12.03 -7.57 -4.33
CA ALA A 35 12.13 -7.62 -2.88
C ALA A 35 13.36 -6.86 -2.33
N PHE A 36 14.39 -6.65 -3.15
CA PHE A 36 15.62 -5.95 -2.75
C PHE A 36 15.55 -4.44 -2.94
N THR A 37 15.05 -3.97 -4.08
CA THR A 37 14.92 -2.53 -4.35
C THR A 37 13.70 -1.94 -3.64
N SER A 38 12.72 -2.79 -3.31
CA SER A 38 11.50 -2.39 -2.60
C SER A 38 10.91 -1.11 -3.19
N SER A 39 10.65 -1.14 -4.49
CA SER A 39 9.99 -0.05 -5.21
C SER A 39 8.87 -0.58 -6.06
N LEU A 40 7.88 0.25 -6.32
CA LEU A 40 6.73 -0.12 -7.16
C LEU A 40 6.36 1.01 -8.11
N ASP A 41 5.73 0.62 -9.21
CA ASP A 41 5.01 1.51 -10.10
C ASP A 41 3.55 1.07 -10.23
N ILE A 42 2.65 2.03 -10.26
CA ILE A 42 1.25 1.81 -10.60
C ILE A 42 1.04 2.40 -11.99
N LEU A 43 0.47 1.59 -12.87
CA LEU A 43 0.30 1.92 -14.28
C LEU A 43 -1.17 1.86 -14.67
N ASN A 44 -1.57 2.71 -15.58
CA ASN A 44 -2.89 2.64 -16.20
C ASN A 44 -2.96 1.51 -17.27
N THR A 45 -4.11 1.36 -17.92
CA THR A 45 -4.30 0.34 -18.96
C THR A 45 -3.46 0.55 -20.23
N LYS A 46 -2.87 1.74 -20.39
CA LYS A 46 -1.93 2.05 -21.48
C LYS A 46 -0.47 1.83 -21.09
N GLU A 47 -0.25 1.22 -19.91
CA GLU A 47 1.09 1.00 -19.34
C GLU A 47 1.87 2.29 -19.05
N GLU A 48 1.16 3.40 -18.83
CA GLU A 48 1.75 4.65 -18.40
C GLU A 48 1.80 4.70 -16.87
N ILE A 49 2.95 5.08 -16.30
CA ILE A 49 3.11 5.21 -14.85
C ILE A 49 2.28 6.38 -14.35
N THR A 50 1.33 6.09 -13.46
CA THR A 50 0.49 7.10 -12.79
C THR A 50 1.06 7.49 -11.44
N LEU A 51 1.67 6.53 -10.75
CA LEU A 51 2.23 6.70 -9.42
C LEU A 51 3.39 5.75 -9.20
N SER A 52 4.34 6.14 -8.36
CA SER A 52 5.45 5.29 -7.95
C SER A 52 5.64 5.36 -6.43
N GLY A 53 6.17 4.29 -5.85
CA GLY A 53 6.54 4.23 -4.44
C GLY A 53 7.92 3.63 -4.25
N GLY A 54 8.64 4.08 -3.23
CA GLY A 54 9.96 3.56 -2.90
C GLY A 54 10.55 4.19 -1.66
N PHE A 55 11.58 3.53 -1.10
CA PHE A 55 12.28 4.09 0.04
C PHE A 55 13.17 5.26 -0.36
N ARG A 56 13.12 6.32 0.45
CA ARG A 56 14.12 7.39 0.39
C ARG A 56 15.50 6.82 0.74
N PHE A 57 16.52 7.28 0.04
CA PHE A 57 17.89 6.77 0.18
C PHE A 57 18.36 6.80 1.64
N PHE A 58 18.91 5.68 2.12
CA PHE A 58 19.33 5.46 3.50
C PHE A 58 18.27 5.75 4.58
N SER A 59 16.99 5.59 4.24
CA SER A 59 15.89 5.92 5.14
C SER A 59 14.88 4.76 5.20
N ARG A 60 14.05 4.77 6.24
CA ARG A 60 12.86 3.91 6.36
C ARG A 60 11.59 4.65 5.95
N THR A 61 11.73 5.80 5.32
CA THR A 61 10.61 6.57 4.78
C THR A 61 10.27 6.07 3.40
N TRP A 62 9.01 5.71 3.21
CA TRP A 62 8.46 5.33 1.92
C TRP A 62 7.86 6.57 1.25
N VAL A 63 8.36 6.91 0.08
CA VAL A 63 7.93 8.10 -0.67
C VAL A 63 7.01 7.68 -1.79
N ILE A 64 5.93 8.42 -1.95
CA ILE A 64 4.96 8.25 -3.03
C ILE A 64 5.08 9.45 -3.97
N SER A 65 5.24 9.17 -5.25
CA SER A 65 5.51 10.18 -6.28
C SER A 65 4.61 9.99 -7.50
N GLN A 66 4.14 11.10 -8.03
CA GLN A 66 3.67 11.18 -9.42
C GLN A 66 4.90 11.39 -10.33
N PRO A 67 4.77 11.26 -11.66
CA PRO A 67 5.91 11.40 -12.56
C PRO A 67 6.70 12.70 -12.43
N THR A 68 6.08 13.77 -11.95
CA THR A 68 6.67 15.11 -11.85
C THR A 68 6.99 15.57 -10.43
N GLU A 69 6.41 14.95 -9.41
CA GLU A 69 6.57 15.43 -8.03
C GLU A 69 6.29 14.33 -6.99
N GLU A 70 6.89 14.49 -5.81
CA GLU A 70 6.52 13.70 -4.63
C GLU A 70 5.18 14.20 -4.10
N VAL A 71 4.27 13.28 -3.78
CA VAL A 71 2.91 13.61 -3.29
C VAL A 71 2.69 13.25 -1.83
N GLY A 72 3.56 12.44 -1.25
CA GLY A 72 3.46 12.09 0.15
C GLY A 72 4.53 11.12 0.62
N GLU A 73 4.54 10.85 1.93
CA GLU A 73 5.46 9.90 2.52
C GLU A 73 4.84 9.11 3.67
N VAL A 74 5.22 7.83 3.78
CA VAL A 74 4.79 6.93 4.85
C VAL A 74 5.95 6.68 5.80
N LYS A 75 5.68 6.81 7.10
CA LYS A 75 6.62 6.54 8.18
C LYS A 75 5.98 5.65 9.24
N GLN A 76 6.78 4.83 9.89
CA GLN A 76 6.33 4.14 11.09
C GLN A 76 6.32 5.10 12.28
N ARG A 77 5.23 5.09 13.03
CA ARG A 77 5.13 5.82 14.30
C ARG A 77 5.46 4.91 15.46
N PHE A 78 6.14 5.46 16.44
CA PHE A 78 6.40 4.75 17.67
C PHE A 78 5.11 4.60 18.48
N SER A 79 4.77 3.37 18.83
CA SER A 79 3.64 3.05 19.71
C SER A 79 3.99 1.84 20.56
N PHE A 80 3.62 1.89 21.85
CA PHE A 80 3.83 0.77 22.76
C PHE A 80 2.91 -0.42 22.52
N PHE A 81 1.73 -0.21 21.97
CA PHE A 81 0.66 -1.20 21.93
C PHE A 81 0.21 -1.66 20.54
N ALA A 82 0.59 -0.92 19.50
CA ALA A 82 0.19 -1.25 18.14
C ALA A 82 1.22 -0.75 17.12
N LYS A 83 1.32 -1.43 16.00
CA LYS A 83 2.10 -0.94 14.86
C LYS A 83 1.27 0.12 14.15
N LYS A 84 1.65 1.37 14.31
CA LYS A 84 1.02 2.51 13.65
C LYS A 84 1.96 3.10 12.62
N PHE A 85 1.39 3.49 11.50
CA PHE A 85 2.07 4.17 10.42
C PHE A 85 1.34 5.48 10.15
N GLU A 86 2.07 6.46 9.67
CA GLU A 86 1.51 7.74 9.28
C GLU A 86 1.83 8.01 7.82
N TYR A 87 0.82 8.41 7.09
CA TYR A 87 0.96 8.94 5.75
C TYR A 87 0.75 10.44 5.77
N GLU A 88 1.77 11.20 5.41
CA GLU A 88 1.64 12.62 5.14
C GLU A 88 1.36 12.80 3.66
N ALA A 89 0.13 13.19 3.32
CA ALA A 89 -0.22 13.60 1.97
C ALA A 89 0.11 15.09 1.84
N PHE A 90 1.14 15.42 1.09
CA PHE A 90 1.67 16.79 1.03
C PHE A 90 0.60 17.82 0.64
N GLY A 91 0.35 18.78 1.55
CA GLY A 91 -0.69 19.80 1.38
C GLY A 91 -2.13 19.31 1.54
N ARG A 92 -2.36 18.04 1.93
CA ARG A 92 -3.70 17.44 2.04
C ARG A 92 -3.99 16.75 3.37
N GLY A 93 -3.05 16.81 4.33
CA GLY A 93 -3.24 16.32 5.68
C GLY A 93 -2.47 15.04 6.02
N PHE A 94 -2.72 14.55 7.23
CA PHE A 94 -2.08 13.37 7.79
C PHE A 94 -3.11 12.25 7.96
N TYR A 95 -2.66 11.04 7.72
CA TYR A 95 -3.50 9.85 7.81
C TYR A 95 -2.78 8.80 8.64
N THR A 96 -3.51 8.14 9.52
CA THR A 96 -2.98 7.04 10.34
C THR A 96 -3.37 5.71 9.72
N ILE A 97 -2.41 4.82 9.57
CA ILE A 97 -2.64 3.46 9.08
C ILE A 97 -2.48 2.49 10.24
N GLU A 98 -3.50 1.72 10.54
CA GLU A 98 -3.48 0.65 11.52
C GLU A 98 -3.51 -0.71 10.83
N SER A 99 -2.71 -1.61 11.37
CA SER A 99 -2.61 -2.98 10.88
C SER A 99 -2.60 -3.91 12.07
N GLU A 100 -3.43 -4.94 12.06
CA GLU A 100 -3.30 -6.04 13.01
C GLU A 100 -2.02 -6.83 12.74
N ALA A 101 -1.39 -7.29 13.82
CA ALA A 101 -0.17 -8.09 13.71
C ALA A 101 -0.42 -9.34 12.86
N PHE A 102 0.43 -9.54 11.85
CA PHE A 102 0.40 -10.69 10.93
C PHE A 102 -0.83 -10.79 10.02
N SER A 103 -1.78 -9.85 10.10
CA SER A 103 -2.87 -9.76 9.14
C SER A 103 -2.49 -8.82 7.99
N ARG A 104 -3.01 -9.10 6.81
CA ARG A 104 -2.93 -8.19 5.66
C ARG A 104 -4.22 -7.39 5.56
N GLN A 105 -4.68 -6.91 6.72
CA GLN A 105 -5.82 -6.03 6.87
C GLN A 105 -5.34 -4.69 7.37
N TYR A 106 -5.75 -3.63 6.70
CA TYR A 106 -5.34 -2.27 7.01
C TYR A 106 -6.55 -1.36 7.03
N GLU A 107 -6.58 -0.46 8.00
CA GLU A 107 -7.54 0.65 8.03
C GLU A 107 -6.78 1.96 8.02
N ILE A 108 -7.26 2.91 7.26
CA ILE A 108 -6.68 4.24 7.14
C ILE A 108 -7.66 5.24 7.69
N TYR A 109 -7.20 6.07 8.61
CA TYR A 109 -7.97 7.08 9.32
C TYR A 109 -7.46 8.48 8.99
N ASP A 110 -8.36 9.45 8.90
CA ASP A 110 -8.01 10.86 8.81
C ASP A 110 -7.69 11.47 10.20
N GLU A 111 -7.44 12.78 10.23
CA GLU A 111 -7.14 13.52 11.47
C GLU A 111 -8.33 13.61 12.43
N GLN A 112 -9.54 13.34 11.96
CA GLN A 112 -10.77 13.28 12.75
C GLN A 112 -11.11 11.85 13.22
N GLU A 113 -10.17 10.90 13.05
CA GLU A 113 -10.35 9.49 13.38
C GLU A 113 -11.48 8.80 12.59
N GLN A 114 -11.80 9.32 11.39
CA GLN A 114 -12.76 8.68 10.50
C GLN A 114 -12.05 7.72 9.55
N VAL A 115 -12.62 6.55 9.36
CA VAL A 115 -12.10 5.58 8.39
C VAL A 115 -12.27 6.13 6.97
N VAL A 116 -11.16 6.36 6.29
CA VAL A 116 -11.13 6.86 4.90
C VAL A 116 -10.79 5.80 3.89
N ALA A 117 -10.23 4.66 4.31
CA ALA A 117 -10.01 3.51 3.45
C ALA A 117 -9.89 2.22 4.25
N GLN A 118 -10.23 1.11 3.61
CA GLN A 118 -10.08 -0.23 4.16
C GLN A 118 -9.46 -1.14 3.11
N PHE A 119 -8.48 -1.93 3.54
CA PHE A 119 -7.84 -2.95 2.71
C PHE A 119 -7.99 -4.30 3.38
N ASN A 120 -8.59 -5.25 2.67
CA ASN A 120 -8.94 -6.56 3.21
C ASN A 120 -8.67 -7.66 2.20
N ARG A 121 -8.40 -8.86 2.70
CA ARG A 121 -8.48 -10.07 1.91
C ARG A 121 -9.95 -10.36 1.61
N THR A 122 -10.23 -10.78 0.39
CA THR A 122 -11.55 -11.22 -0.04
C THR A 122 -11.45 -12.54 -0.77
N ASP A 123 -12.47 -13.38 -0.64
CA ASP A 123 -12.57 -14.65 -1.34
C ASP A 123 -13.70 -14.59 -2.37
N GLY A 124 -13.56 -15.34 -3.46
CA GLY A 124 -14.64 -15.52 -4.44
C GLY A 124 -14.82 -14.39 -5.45
N PHE A 125 -14.00 -13.34 -5.44
CA PHE A 125 -14.08 -12.31 -6.47
C PHE A 125 -13.62 -12.82 -7.83
N PHE A 126 -12.50 -13.52 -7.86
CA PHE A 126 -11.99 -14.20 -9.05
C PHE A 126 -12.32 -15.69 -9.00
N GLU A 127 -12.96 -16.22 -10.03
CA GLU A 127 -13.41 -17.63 -10.07
C GLU A 127 -12.25 -18.65 -9.95
N SER A 128 -11.07 -18.28 -10.43
CA SER A 128 -9.88 -19.17 -10.47
C SER A 128 -8.88 -18.90 -9.36
N ALA A 129 -9.05 -17.88 -8.54
CA ALA A 129 -8.09 -17.49 -7.53
C ALA A 129 -8.56 -17.90 -6.13
N ALA A 130 -7.69 -18.55 -5.38
CA ALA A 130 -7.95 -18.93 -4.00
C ALA A 130 -8.09 -17.74 -3.06
N ALA A 131 -7.48 -16.60 -3.39
CA ALA A 131 -7.56 -15.38 -2.60
C ALA A 131 -7.36 -14.15 -3.48
N ALA A 132 -8.00 -13.06 -3.09
CA ALA A 132 -7.82 -11.73 -3.66
C ALA A 132 -7.74 -10.71 -2.51
N PHE A 133 -7.34 -9.50 -2.85
CA PHE A 133 -7.41 -8.36 -1.93
C PHE A 133 -8.31 -7.29 -2.52
N CYS A 134 -8.94 -6.51 -1.65
CA CYS A 134 -9.74 -5.37 -2.07
C CYS A 134 -9.37 -4.13 -1.25
N LEU A 135 -9.39 -2.99 -1.90
CA LEU A 135 -9.21 -1.66 -1.32
C LEU A 135 -10.47 -0.86 -1.58
N THR A 136 -11.16 -0.48 -0.51
CA THR A 136 -12.33 0.40 -0.58
C THR A 136 -11.93 1.81 -0.16
N ASN A 137 -12.19 2.78 -1.02
CA ASN A 137 -11.86 4.19 -0.81
C ASN A 137 -13.09 4.97 -0.38
N HIS A 138 -13.05 5.57 0.81
CA HIS A 138 -14.06 6.49 1.33
C HIS A 138 -13.58 7.95 1.29
N SER A 139 -12.34 8.20 0.84
CA SER A 139 -11.76 9.52 0.79
C SER A 139 -12.14 10.25 -0.50
N SER A 140 -12.37 11.55 -0.39
CA SER A 140 -12.46 12.44 -1.54
C SER A 140 -11.12 13.12 -1.87
N ALA A 141 -10.14 13.01 -0.97
CA ALA A 141 -8.84 13.68 -1.08
C ALA A 141 -7.72 12.77 -1.60
N LEU A 142 -7.88 11.45 -1.48
CA LEU A 142 -6.89 10.44 -1.89
C LEU A 142 -7.48 9.54 -2.97
N SER A 143 -6.69 9.24 -4.00
CA SER A 143 -7.08 8.29 -5.05
C SER A 143 -6.84 6.83 -4.60
N GLU A 144 -7.46 5.88 -5.29
CA GLU A 144 -7.25 4.44 -5.08
C GLU A 144 -5.78 4.06 -5.31
N ASP A 145 -5.16 4.62 -6.34
CA ASP A 145 -3.74 4.38 -6.65
C ASP A 145 -2.83 4.86 -5.50
N GLU A 146 -3.12 6.05 -4.96
CA GLU A 146 -2.36 6.61 -3.85
C GLU A 146 -2.52 5.77 -2.58
N LEU A 147 -3.75 5.39 -2.24
CA LEU A 147 -4.03 4.51 -1.10
C LEU A 147 -3.36 3.15 -1.26
N ASN A 148 -3.36 2.59 -2.47
CA ASN A 148 -2.66 1.36 -2.79
C ASN A 148 -1.15 1.49 -2.53
N ALA A 149 -0.53 2.58 -3.01
CA ALA A 149 0.89 2.85 -2.76
C ALA A 149 1.21 3.02 -1.27
N VAL A 150 0.30 3.61 -0.48
CA VAL A 150 0.42 3.71 0.98
C VAL A 150 0.42 2.33 1.63
N ILE A 151 -0.55 1.47 1.31
CA ILE A 151 -0.64 0.11 1.86
C ILE A 151 0.61 -0.72 1.51
N MET A 152 1.07 -0.62 0.28
CA MET A 152 2.31 -1.30 -0.15
C MET A 152 3.52 -0.77 0.61
N GLY A 153 3.58 0.53 0.85
CA GLY A 153 4.64 1.16 1.65
C GLY A 153 4.67 0.64 3.09
N VAL A 154 3.53 0.56 3.73
CA VAL A 154 3.40 -0.03 5.09
C VAL A 154 3.91 -1.48 5.08
N ASN A 155 3.50 -2.29 4.11
CA ASN A 155 3.96 -3.67 3.98
C ASN A 155 5.48 -3.75 3.80
N MET A 156 6.07 -2.88 2.97
CA MET A 156 7.51 -2.85 2.73
C MET A 156 8.29 -2.41 3.97
N ILE A 157 7.80 -1.45 4.74
CA ILE A 157 8.40 -1.05 6.02
C ILE A 157 8.35 -2.21 7.01
N GLN A 158 7.22 -2.91 7.12
CA GLN A 158 7.08 -4.08 7.99
C GLN A 158 8.06 -5.19 7.61
N LYS A 159 8.20 -5.50 6.33
CA LYS A 159 9.17 -6.49 5.82
C LYS A 159 10.61 -6.11 6.17
N ARG A 160 10.98 -4.86 5.96
CA ARG A 160 12.32 -4.36 6.27
C ARG A 160 12.64 -4.46 7.77
N ASN A 161 11.67 -4.14 8.62
CA ASN A 161 11.82 -4.25 10.07
C ASN A 161 11.98 -5.71 10.52
N SER A 162 11.22 -6.63 9.97
CA SER A 162 11.32 -8.07 10.28
C SER A 162 12.67 -8.65 9.85
N SER A 163 13.15 -8.30 8.67
CA SER A 163 14.47 -8.73 8.16
C SER A 163 15.61 -8.17 8.99
N GLY A 164 15.52 -6.89 9.41
CA GLY A 164 16.52 -6.26 10.29
C GLY A 164 16.54 -6.90 11.67
N GLY A 165 15.39 -7.23 12.24
CA GLY A 165 15.28 -7.93 13.52
C GLY A 165 15.86 -9.34 13.46
N ALA A 166 15.58 -10.10 12.42
CA ALA A 166 16.14 -11.44 12.20
C ALA A 166 17.67 -11.41 12.04
N ALA A 167 18.19 -10.44 11.28
CA ALA A 167 19.64 -10.26 11.12
C ALA A 167 20.33 -9.88 12.44
N GLY A 168 19.70 -9.05 13.26
CA GLY A 168 20.19 -8.69 14.58
C GLY A 168 20.23 -9.88 15.54
N ALA A 169 19.22 -10.72 15.52
CA ALA A 169 19.17 -11.95 16.33
C ALA A 169 20.24 -12.97 15.92
N ALA A 170 20.56 -13.07 14.64
CA ALA A 170 21.59 -13.97 14.13
C ALA A 170 23.03 -13.51 14.44
N ALA A 171 23.23 -12.22 14.73
CA ALA A 171 24.53 -11.64 15.06
C ALA A 171 24.90 -11.77 16.56
N THR A 172 24.00 -12.18 17.38
CA THR A 172 24.21 -12.43 18.82
C THR A 172 24.33 -13.89 19.13
#